data_0a1b8a3adf2ebfe2f0d5881d843709ee
#
_entry.id   0a1b8a3adf2ebfe2f0d5881d843709ee
#
_cell.length_a   1.000
_cell.length_b   1.000
_cell.length_c   1.000
_cell.angle_alpha   90.00
_cell.angle_beta   90.00
_cell.angle_gamma   90.00
#
_symmetry.space_group_name_H-M   'P 1'
#
loop_
_entity.id
_entity.type
_entity.pdbx_description
1 polymer ?
#
loop_
_entity_poly.entity_id
_entity_poly.type
_entity_poly.pdbx_seq_one_letter_code
_entity_poly.pdbx_strand_id
1 'polypeptide(L)'
;MTLEILQKEMISALKAGNKFRKETISTLIAQIKKAAIDKGCRDNIPESLVDEELLKAKKAQEDSINLCPIARRDLYDEYVAQMRIIKEFAPSLIEDEDEIRSMILGSGFFTGEKNCQGAIMKYMKQEFAGKVNMKKVSQVFKEMLG
;
A
#
# COMPACT_ATOMS: atom_id res chain seq x y z
N MET A 1 -1.28 -3.45 9.82
CA MET A 1 -0.88 -2.25 10.59
C MET A 1 -2.11 -1.62 11.21
N THR A 2 -2.09 -1.33 12.49
CA THR A 2 -3.19 -0.66 13.18
C THR A 2 -2.85 0.82 13.39
N LEU A 3 -3.89 1.66 13.49
CA LEU A 3 -3.70 3.08 13.79
C LEU A 3 -3.01 3.30 15.14
N GLU A 4 -3.30 2.46 16.11
CA GLU A 4 -2.70 2.53 17.45
C GLU A 4 -1.17 2.36 17.40
N ILE A 5 -0.67 1.45 16.58
CA ILE A 5 0.77 1.24 16.38
C ILE A 5 1.40 2.50 15.79
N LEU A 6 0.77 3.11 14.79
CA LEU A 6 1.25 4.36 14.21
C LEU A 6 1.30 5.48 15.24
N GLN A 7 0.28 5.59 16.09
CA GLN A 7 0.25 6.59 17.17
C GLN A 7 1.36 6.36 18.19
N LYS A 8 1.64 5.12 18.55
CA LYS A 8 2.74 4.78 19.44
C LYS A 8 4.10 5.13 18.84
N GLU A 9 4.29 4.85 17.57
CA GLU A 9 5.53 5.19 16.84
C GLU A 9 5.72 6.71 16.74
N MET A 10 4.64 7.46 16.53
CA MET A 10 4.68 8.92 16.53
C MET A 10 5.14 9.46 17.89
N ILE A 11 4.58 8.95 18.98
CA ILE A 11 4.95 9.35 20.34
C ILE A 11 6.40 8.98 20.64
N SER A 12 6.83 7.78 20.23
CA SER A 12 8.21 7.32 20.37
C SER A 12 9.20 8.24 19.65
N ALA A 13 8.86 8.65 18.42
CA ALA A 13 9.68 9.60 17.66
C ALA A 13 9.74 10.97 18.34
N LEU A 14 8.64 11.43 18.90
CA LEU A 14 8.60 12.69 19.66
C LEU A 14 9.50 12.64 20.89
N LYS A 15 9.44 11.56 21.65
CA LYS A 15 10.28 11.35 22.83
C LYS A 15 11.77 11.24 22.51
N ALA A 16 12.08 10.66 21.34
CA ALA A 16 13.46 10.53 20.85
C ALA A 16 14.02 11.84 20.25
N GLY A 17 13.19 12.87 20.14
CA GLY A 17 13.59 14.14 19.52
C GLY A 17 13.69 14.08 18.00
N ASN A 18 13.17 13.04 17.37
CA ASN A 18 13.15 12.90 15.91
C ASN A 18 11.92 13.57 15.32
N LYS A 19 12.02 14.87 15.14
CA LYS A 19 10.94 15.71 14.65
C LYS A 19 10.49 15.33 13.24
N PHE A 20 11.43 15.03 12.35
CA PHE A 20 11.16 14.65 10.97
C PHE A 20 10.30 13.37 10.91
N ARG A 21 10.69 12.34 11.63
CA ARG A 21 9.95 11.07 11.72
C ARG A 21 8.55 11.29 12.32
N LYS A 22 8.47 12.06 13.38
CA LYS A 22 7.21 12.41 14.05
C LYS A 22 6.23 13.10 13.07
N GLU A 23 6.70 14.09 12.33
CA GLU A 23 5.88 14.83 11.36
C GLU A 23 5.41 13.94 10.22
N THR A 24 6.27 13.07 9.70
CA THR A 24 5.92 12.13 8.63
C THR A 24 4.82 11.17 9.09
N ILE A 25 4.97 10.57 10.27
CA ILE A 25 3.97 9.66 10.83
C ILE A 25 2.66 10.40 11.12
N SER A 26 2.75 11.62 11.65
CA SER A 26 1.57 12.46 11.92
C SER A 26 0.76 12.75 10.65
N THR A 27 1.42 12.99 9.53
CA THR A 27 0.77 13.20 8.24
C THR A 27 0.03 11.93 7.79
N LEU A 28 0.65 10.76 7.96
CA LEU A 28 0.01 9.47 7.65
C LEU A 28 -1.24 9.24 8.50
N ILE A 29 -1.15 9.51 9.78
CA ILE A 29 -2.28 9.38 10.72
C ILE A 29 -3.42 10.32 10.32
N ALA A 30 -3.12 11.57 9.97
CA ALA A 30 -4.12 12.55 9.53
C ALA A 30 -4.83 12.09 8.26
N GLN A 31 -4.11 11.54 7.31
CA GLN A 31 -4.67 10.98 6.07
C GLN A 31 -5.62 9.81 6.37
N ILE A 32 -5.22 8.91 7.24
CA ILE A 32 -6.03 7.74 7.62
C ILE A 32 -7.31 8.19 8.33
N LYS A 33 -7.21 9.13 9.27
CA LYS A 33 -8.37 9.67 9.99
C LYS A 33 -9.34 10.38 9.07
N LYS A 34 -8.83 11.13 8.10
CA LYS A 34 -9.66 11.79 7.09
C LYS A 34 -10.43 10.78 6.26
N ALA A 35 -9.76 9.73 5.79
CA ALA A 35 -10.40 8.65 5.05
C ALA A 35 -11.46 7.93 5.88
N ALA A 36 -11.20 7.72 7.17
CA ALA A 36 -12.16 7.11 8.09
C ALA A 36 -13.41 7.95 8.28
N ILE A 37 -13.28 9.26 8.35
CA ILE A 37 -14.40 10.19 8.43
C ILE A 37 -15.24 10.10 7.15
N ASP A 38 -14.59 10.13 5.99
CA ASP A 38 -15.24 10.05 4.68
C ASP A 38 -16.00 8.73 4.48
N LYS A 39 -15.51 7.65 5.08
CA LYS A 39 -16.14 6.31 5.02
C LYS A 39 -17.09 6.02 6.19
N GLY A 40 -17.27 6.95 7.11
CA GLY A 40 -18.16 6.80 8.26
C GLY A 40 -17.69 5.81 9.32
N CYS A 41 -16.40 5.49 9.38
CA CYS A 41 -15.82 4.57 10.36
C CYS A 41 -14.84 5.24 11.33
N ARG A 42 -15.05 6.51 11.61
CA ARG A 42 -14.19 7.33 12.47
C ARG A 42 -13.93 6.72 13.84
N ASP A 43 -14.95 6.12 14.45
CA ASP A 43 -14.87 5.58 15.83
C ASP A 43 -14.26 4.19 15.89
N ASN A 44 -14.24 3.48 14.76
CA ASN A 44 -13.66 2.15 14.65
C ASN A 44 -12.99 1.98 13.29
N ILE A 45 -11.73 2.40 13.22
CA ILE A 45 -10.95 2.39 11.98
C ILE A 45 -10.41 0.98 11.74
N PRO A 46 -10.84 0.28 10.68
CA PRO A 46 -10.37 -1.07 10.42
C PRO A 46 -8.91 -1.07 9.94
N GLU A 47 -8.20 -2.13 10.27
CA GLU A 47 -6.81 -2.32 9.85
C GLU A 47 -6.66 -2.30 8.31
N SER A 48 -7.64 -2.84 7.59
CA SER A 48 -7.65 -2.81 6.12
C SER A 48 -7.64 -1.39 5.55
N LEU A 49 -8.33 -0.45 6.20
CA LEU A 49 -8.33 0.96 5.79
C LEU A 49 -6.97 1.59 6.05
N VAL A 50 -6.34 1.28 7.18
CA VAL A 50 -4.99 1.76 7.50
C VAL A 50 -4.00 1.30 6.44
N ASP A 51 -4.02 0.03 6.10
CA ASP A 51 -3.14 -0.55 5.07
C ASP A 51 -3.39 0.06 3.69
N GLU A 52 -4.65 0.26 3.31
CA GLU A 52 -5.03 0.89 2.05
C GLU A 52 -4.47 2.32 1.94
N GLU A 53 -4.64 3.11 2.99
CA GLU A 53 -4.17 4.50 3.01
C GLU A 53 -2.63 4.58 3.03
N LEU A 54 -1.96 3.65 3.71
CA LEU A 54 -0.50 3.56 3.68
C LEU A 54 0.03 3.23 2.28
N LEU A 55 -0.65 2.35 1.56
CA LEU A 55 -0.29 2.03 0.17
C LEU A 55 -0.51 3.22 -0.75
N LYS A 56 -1.58 3.98 -0.56
CA LYS A 56 -1.83 5.23 -1.30
C LYS A 56 -0.73 6.25 -1.02
N ALA A 57 -0.32 6.41 0.24
CA ALA A 57 0.75 7.31 0.64
C ALA A 57 2.08 6.91 0.01
N LYS A 58 2.38 5.62 0.00
CA LYS A 58 3.58 5.07 -0.64
C LYS A 58 3.62 5.40 -2.13
N LYS A 59 2.51 5.18 -2.82
CA LYS A 59 2.40 5.47 -4.26
C LYS A 59 2.53 6.96 -4.55
N ALA A 60 1.85 7.80 -3.77
CA ALA A 60 1.93 9.25 -3.91
C ALA A 60 3.36 9.75 -3.69
N GLN A 61 4.07 9.19 -2.71
CA GLN A 61 5.46 9.55 -2.44
C GLN A 61 6.40 9.11 -3.56
N GLU A 62 6.17 7.93 -4.12
CA GLU A 62 6.91 7.42 -5.27
C GLU A 62 6.73 8.34 -6.49
N ASP A 63 5.50 8.77 -6.75
CA ASP A 63 5.21 9.74 -7.82
C ASP A 63 5.93 11.07 -7.57
N SER A 64 5.96 11.56 -6.32
CA SER A 64 6.68 12.78 -5.95
C SER A 64 8.18 12.67 -6.19
N ILE A 65 8.77 11.52 -5.88
CA ILE A 65 10.19 11.25 -6.15
C ILE A 65 10.47 11.27 -7.65
N ASN A 66 9.62 10.61 -8.44
CA ASN A 66 9.78 10.49 -9.88
C ASN A 66 9.61 11.84 -10.62
N LEU A 67 8.76 12.72 -10.08
CA LEU A 67 8.48 14.04 -10.65
C LEU A 67 9.38 15.14 -10.09
N CYS A 68 10.23 14.83 -9.12
CA CYS A 68 11.10 15.83 -8.49
C CYS A 68 12.13 16.35 -9.49
N PRO A 69 12.28 17.68 -9.64
CA PRO A 69 13.28 18.27 -10.54
C PRO A 69 14.70 17.88 -10.13
N ILE A 70 15.55 17.60 -11.11
CA ILE A 70 16.94 17.20 -10.88
C ILE A 70 17.71 18.28 -10.12
N ALA A 71 17.39 19.56 -10.35
CA ALA A 71 18.00 20.70 -9.68
C ALA A 71 17.65 20.81 -8.19
N ARG A 72 16.59 20.14 -7.74
CA ARG A 72 16.10 20.20 -6.36
C ARG A 72 16.48 18.93 -5.60
N ARG A 73 17.78 18.73 -5.46
CA ARG A 73 18.31 17.56 -4.75
C ARG A 73 17.95 17.54 -3.26
N ASP A 74 17.84 18.72 -2.65
CA ASP A 74 17.37 18.88 -1.27
C ASP A 74 15.97 18.30 -1.09
N LEU A 75 15.06 18.60 -2.00
CA LEU A 75 13.69 18.11 -2.00
C LEU A 75 13.63 16.60 -2.29
N TYR A 76 14.44 16.15 -3.25
CA TYR A 76 14.56 14.73 -3.57
C TYR A 76 15.00 13.91 -2.35
N ASP A 77 16.03 14.34 -1.66
CA ASP A 77 16.56 13.65 -0.47
C ASP A 77 15.52 13.61 0.65
N GLU A 78 14.75 14.67 0.83
CA GLU A 78 13.65 14.73 1.79
C GLU A 78 12.55 13.71 1.43
N TYR A 79 12.14 13.65 0.17
CA TYR A 79 11.14 12.70 -0.30
C TYR A 79 11.59 11.25 -0.13
N VAL A 80 12.85 10.96 -0.42
CA VAL A 80 13.43 9.62 -0.22
C VAL A 80 13.44 9.25 1.26
N ALA A 81 13.79 10.18 2.14
CA ALA A 81 13.78 9.95 3.59
C ALA A 81 12.36 9.69 4.12
N GLN A 82 11.38 10.45 3.65
CA GLN A 82 9.96 10.21 3.96
C GLN A 82 9.50 8.84 3.46
N MET A 83 9.90 8.46 2.26
CA MET A 83 9.56 7.17 1.67
C MET A 83 10.08 5.99 2.49
N ARG A 84 11.27 6.09 3.06
CA ARG A 84 11.82 5.07 3.95
C ARG A 84 10.95 4.85 5.17
N ILE A 85 10.44 5.94 5.75
CA ILE A 85 9.53 5.88 6.92
C ILE A 85 8.20 5.24 6.52
N ILE A 86 7.63 5.64 5.39
CA ILE A 86 6.36 5.08 4.89
C ILE A 86 6.49 3.58 4.63
N LYS A 87 7.60 3.14 4.05
CA LYS A 87 7.87 1.72 3.77
C LYS A 87 7.94 0.85 5.02
N GLU A 88 8.33 1.41 6.15
CA GLU A 88 8.34 0.67 7.42
C GLU A 88 6.95 0.23 7.84
N PHE A 89 5.93 1.00 7.51
CA PHE A 89 4.55 0.79 7.94
C PHE A 89 3.65 0.24 6.84
N ALA A 90 3.92 0.57 5.58
CA ALA A 90 3.12 0.09 4.46
C ALA A 90 3.29 -1.42 4.26
N PRO A 91 2.21 -2.16 4.02
CA PRO A 91 2.32 -3.59 3.77
C PRO A 91 3.09 -3.86 2.48
N SER A 92 3.88 -4.94 2.48
CA SER A 92 4.53 -5.43 1.28
C SER A 92 3.53 -6.19 0.44
N LEU A 93 3.36 -5.76 -0.82
CA LEU A 93 2.51 -6.48 -1.76
C LEU A 93 3.25 -7.68 -2.36
N ILE A 94 2.53 -8.76 -2.57
CA ILE A 94 3.04 -9.93 -3.27
C ILE A 94 3.19 -9.58 -4.74
N GLU A 95 4.41 -9.66 -5.26
CA GLU A 95 4.76 -9.35 -6.66
C GLU A 95 5.46 -10.51 -7.36
N ASP A 96 5.75 -11.59 -6.65
CA ASP A 96 6.38 -12.77 -7.22
C ASP A 96 5.43 -13.44 -8.22
N GLU A 97 5.87 -13.57 -9.47
CA GLU A 97 5.05 -14.10 -10.56
C GLU A 97 4.66 -15.57 -10.34
N ASP A 98 5.56 -16.38 -9.80
CA ASP A 98 5.29 -17.79 -9.53
C ASP A 98 4.27 -17.95 -8.41
N GLU A 99 4.38 -17.14 -7.36
CA GLU A 99 3.43 -17.12 -6.26
C GLU A 99 2.04 -16.68 -6.72
N ILE A 100 1.96 -15.61 -7.51
CA ILE A 100 0.71 -15.11 -8.10
C ILE A 100 0.09 -16.18 -9.00
N ARG A 101 0.88 -16.84 -9.82
CA ARG A 101 0.43 -17.94 -10.70
C ARG A 101 -0.20 -19.06 -9.88
N SER A 102 0.46 -19.48 -8.81
CA SER A 102 -0.07 -20.49 -7.89
C SER A 102 -1.38 -20.07 -7.25
N MET A 103 -1.50 -18.80 -6.88
CA MET A 103 -2.73 -18.24 -6.30
C MET A 103 -3.88 -18.25 -7.31
N ILE A 104 -3.62 -17.90 -8.57
CA ILE A 104 -4.61 -17.94 -9.66
C ILE A 104 -5.09 -19.37 -9.90
N LEU A 105 -4.19 -20.32 -10.00
CA LEU A 105 -4.52 -21.74 -10.17
C LEU A 105 -5.29 -22.30 -8.98
N GLY A 106 -4.92 -21.88 -7.76
CA GLY A 106 -5.59 -22.31 -6.54
C GLY A 106 -6.99 -21.71 -6.34
N SER A 107 -7.35 -20.67 -7.10
CA SER A 107 -8.68 -20.06 -7.03
C SER A 107 -9.82 -20.98 -7.50
N GLY A 108 -9.51 -21.92 -8.39
CA GLY A 108 -10.51 -22.78 -9.02
C GLY A 108 -11.28 -22.11 -10.17
N PHE A 109 -11.01 -20.86 -10.46
CA PHE A 109 -11.71 -20.11 -11.53
C PHE A 109 -10.95 -20.07 -12.87
N PHE A 110 -9.69 -20.51 -12.89
CA PHE A 110 -8.88 -20.46 -14.11
C PHE A 110 -9.31 -21.55 -15.10
N THR A 111 -9.81 -21.11 -16.26
CA THR A 111 -10.29 -22.00 -17.33
C THR A 111 -9.36 -22.06 -18.55
N GLY A 112 -8.31 -21.21 -18.57
CA GLY A 112 -7.44 -21.07 -19.74
C GLY A 112 -7.97 -20.12 -20.80
N GLU A 113 -9.12 -19.49 -20.56
CA GLU A 113 -9.74 -18.54 -21.47
C GLU A 113 -9.85 -17.14 -20.85
N LYS A 114 -9.94 -16.12 -21.71
CA LYS A 114 -10.06 -14.71 -21.25
C LYS A 114 -11.32 -14.46 -20.43
N ASN A 115 -12.36 -15.23 -20.62
CA ASN A 115 -13.64 -15.05 -19.94
C ASN A 115 -13.57 -15.26 -18.42
N CYS A 116 -12.56 -15.95 -17.92
CA CYS A 116 -12.37 -16.16 -16.47
C CYS A 116 -11.68 -15.00 -15.76
N GLN A 117 -11.19 -13.99 -16.50
CA GLN A 117 -10.45 -12.87 -15.93
C GLN A 117 -11.24 -12.15 -14.82
N GLY A 118 -12.51 -11.84 -15.07
CA GLY A 118 -13.36 -11.16 -14.10
C GLY A 118 -13.52 -11.92 -12.79
N ALA A 119 -13.73 -13.23 -12.86
CA ALA A 119 -13.88 -14.10 -11.70
C ALA A 119 -12.58 -14.19 -10.90
N ILE A 120 -11.45 -14.33 -11.58
CA ILE A 120 -10.12 -14.39 -10.94
C ILE A 120 -9.77 -13.06 -10.27
N MET A 121 -9.98 -11.94 -10.96
CA MET A 121 -9.69 -10.62 -10.39
C MET A 121 -10.55 -10.35 -9.16
N LYS A 122 -11.82 -10.72 -9.20
CA LYS A 122 -12.74 -10.61 -8.07
C LYS A 122 -12.26 -11.47 -6.88
N TYR A 123 -11.88 -12.72 -7.14
CA TYR A 123 -11.35 -13.63 -6.12
C TYR A 123 -10.10 -13.04 -5.45
N MET A 124 -9.14 -12.61 -6.26
CA MET A 124 -7.88 -12.04 -5.75
C MET A 124 -8.14 -10.78 -4.93
N LYS A 125 -9.07 -9.95 -5.36
CA LYS A 125 -9.43 -8.72 -4.66
C LYS A 125 -10.14 -8.99 -3.33
N GLN A 126 -10.94 -10.05 -3.25
CA GLN A 126 -11.65 -10.43 -2.01
C GLN A 126 -10.76 -11.16 -1.02
N GLU A 127 -10.01 -12.17 -1.48
CA GLU A 127 -9.20 -13.03 -0.61
C GLU A 127 -7.85 -12.41 -0.23
N PHE A 128 -7.28 -11.62 -1.11
CA PHE A 128 -5.95 -11.03 -0.95
C PHE A 128 -5.99 -9.49 -1.00
N ALA A 129 -7.08 -8.89 -0.53
CA ALA A 129 -7.23 -7.44 -0.49
C ALA A 129 -6.06 -6.78 0.25
N GLY A 130 -5.34 -5.88 -0.41
CA GLY A 130 -4.19 -5.19 0.17
C GLY A 130 -2.95 -6.06 0.37
N LYS A 131 -2.95 -7.31 -0.09
CA LYS A 131 -1.82 -8.25 0.07
C LYS A 131 -1.08 -8.54 -1.23
N VAL A 132 -1.71 -8.32 -2.37
CA VAL A 132 -1.16 -8.62 -3.68
C VAL A 132 -1.25 -7.40 -4.59
N ASN A 133 -0.25 -7.25 -5.47
CA ASN A 133 -0.26 -6.21 -6.50
C ASN A 133 -1.20 -6.64 -7.64
N MET A 134 -2.39 -6.04 -7.70
CA MET A 134 -3.42 -6.39 -8.69
C MET A 134 -2.97 -6.17 -10.13
N LYS A 135 -2.07 -5.20 -10.36
CA LYS A 135 -1.49 -4.95 -11.68
C LYS A 135 -0.63 -6.13 -12.14
N LYS A 136 0.14 -6.71 -11.21
CA LYS A 136 0.92 -7.93 -11.47
C LYS A 136 0.02 -9.13 -11.69
N VAL A 137 -1.07 -9.25 -10.95
CA VAL A 137 -2.07 -10.33 -11.16
C VAL A 137 -2.60 -10.30 -12.59
N SER A 138 -2.99 -9.13 -13.09
CA SER A 138 -3.48 -8.96 -14.47
C SER A 138 -2.40 -9.35 -15.48
N GLN A 139 -1.17 -8.95 -15.26
CA GLN A 139 -0.05 -9.27 -16.15
C GLN A 139 0.24 -10.77 -16.18
N VAL A 140 0.32 -11.41 -15.01
CA VAL A 140 0.57 -12.86 -14.91
C VAL A 140 -0.57 -13.65 -15.54
N PHE A 141 -1.81 -13.22 -15.32
CA PHE A 141 -2.97 -13.85 -15.95
C PHE A 141 -2.87 -13.84 -17.49
N LYS A 142 -2.49 -12.70 -18.07
CA LYS A 142 -2.28 -12.59 -19.52
C LYS A 142 -1.18 -13.51 -20.02
N GLU A 143 -0.09 -13.62 -19.29
CA GLU A 143 1.01 -14.53 -19.60
C GLU A 143 0.59 -16.00 -19.53
N MET A 144 -0.27 -16.37 -18.59
CA MET A 144 -0.81 -17.73 -18.47
C MET A 144 -1.72 -18.12 -19.63
N LEU A 145 -2.34 -17.16 -20.28
CA LEU A 145 -3.18 -17.41 -21.45
C LEU A 145 -2.37 -17.64 -22.73
N GLY A 146 -1.09 -17.37 -22.70
CA GLY A 146 -0.19 -17.46 -23.84
C GLY A 146 -0.19 -16.22 -24.66
#